data_8c3dc13de22dcc7cc77cf1805e30a7ba
#
_entry.id   8c3dc13de22dcc7cc77cf1805e30a7ba
#
_cell.length_a   1.000
_cell.length_b   1.000
_cell.length_c   1.000
_cell.angle_alpha   90.00
_cell.angle_beta   90.00
_cell.angle_gamma   90.00
#
_symmetry.space_group_name_H-M   'P 1'
#
loop_
_entity.id
_entity.type
_entity.pdbx_description
1 polymer ?
#
loop_
_entity_poly.entity_id
_entity_poly.type
_entity_poly.pdbx_seq_one_letter_code
_entity_poly.pdbx_strand_id
1 'polypeptide(L)'
;MQGKIIKGIAGFYYVYAEDGNTYECRAKGIFLKDKFKPLVGDDVDITVLDGKELEGSVTEIHKRKNSLIRPAVANVDQALVIFAMDNPKPNFMLLDRFLIMMERENVPAVICFNKKDLATEEELEFLYETYRSCGYQVIMSSALKGEGLGEIEEVLKGKTTVVAGPSGVGKSSLTNSLQEEVEMETGEISRKLKRGKHTTRHAQIIPVAQD
;
A
#
# COMPACT_ATOMS: atom_id res chain seq x y z
N MET A 1 2.86 -16.59 19.58
CA MET A 1 3.88 -16.17 18.60
C MET A 1 3.42 -14.86 17.96
N GLN A 2 4.31 -13.88 17.85
CA GLN A 2 3.99 -12.57 17.29
C GLN A 2 4.19 -12.54 15.79
N GLY A 3 3.46 -11.65 15.10
CA GLY A 3 3.60 -11.44 13.66
C GLY A 3 2.83 -10.22 13.17
N LYS A 4 2.96 -9.96 11.87
CA LYS A 4 2.28 -8.86 11.19
C LYS A 4 1.36 -9.41 10.11
N ILE A 5 0.13 -8.93 10.03
CA ILE A 5 -0.78 -9.27 8.94
C ILE A 5 -0.28 -8.61 7.65
N ILE A 6 0.19 -9.40 6.71
CA ILE A 6 0.69 -8.91 5.42
C ILE A 6 -0.35 -8.98 4.30
N LYS A 7 -1.40 -9.80 4.45
CA LYS A 7 -2.45 -9.96 3.44
C LYS A 7 -3.76 -10.42 4.08
N GLY A 8 -4.89 -9.96 3.53
CA GLY A 8 -6.24 -10.37 3.97
C GLY A 8 -7.14 -10.67 2.79
N ILE A 9 -7.66 -11.91 2.69
CA ILE A 9 -8.53 -12.34 1.60
C ILE A 9 -9.65 -13.24 2.16
N ALA A 10 -10.90 -12.90 1.86
CA ALA A 10 -12.07 -13.74 2.14
C ALA A 10 -12.16 -14.27 3.59
N GLY A 11 -11.68 -13.46 4.56
CA GLY A 11 -11.71 -13.83 5.99
C GLY A 11 -10.51 -14.63 6.47
N PHE A 12 -9.55 -14.87 5.59
CA PHE A 12 -8.23 -15.39 5.94
C PHE A 12 -7.22 -14.25 6.03
N TYR A 13 -6.27 -14.38 6.96
CA TYR A 13 -5.21 -13.45 7.23
C TYR A 13 -3.87 -14.16 7.12
N TYR A 14 -3.00 -13.66 6.27
CA TYR A 14 -1.64 -14.17 6.15
C TYR A 14 -0.75 -13.36 7.06
N VAL A 15 -0.18 -14.03 8.05
CA VAL A 15 0.62 -13.40 9.10
C VAL A 15 2.07 -13.81 8.91
N TYR A 16 2.94 -12.84 8.65
CA TYR A 16 4.37 -13.04 8.70
C TYR A 16 4.82 -12.99 10.15
N ALA A 17 5.33 -14.10 10.66
CA ALA A 17 5.63 -14.30 12.06
C ALA A 17 7.14 -14.15 12.36
N GLU A 18 7.48 -14.00 13.64
CA GLU A 18 8.84 -13.81 14.14
C GLU A 18 9.81 -14.96 13.82
N ASP A 19 9.31 -16.12 13.45
CA ASP A 19 10.11 -17.28 13.00
C ASP A 19 10.45 -17.24 11.50
N GLY A 20 10.05 -16.16 10.79
CA GLY A 20 10.29 -15.97 9.36
C GLY A 20 9.29 -16.68 8.44
N ASN A 21 8.28 -17.36 8.99
CA ASN A 21 7.27 -18.06 8.22
C ASN A 21 6.00 -17.22 8.06
N THR A 22 5.23 -17.52 7.00
CA THR A 22 3.91 -16.93 6.78
C THR A 22 2.82 -17.96 7.08
N TYR A 23 1.96 -17.64 8.04
CA TYR A 23 0.85 -18.49 8.47
C TYR A 23 -0.46 -18.03 7.89
N GLU A 24 -1.26 -18.97 7.35
CA GLU A 24 -2.64 -18.73 7.01
C GLU A 24 -3.52 -18.82 8.27
N CYS A 25 -4.05 -17.70 8.70
CA CYS A 25 -4.78 -17.59 9.96
C CYS A 25 -6.24 -17.22 9.74
N ARG A 26 -7.10 -17.69 10.65
CA ARG A 26 -8.46 -17.19 10.81
C ARG A 26 -8.54 -16.34 12.07
N ALA A 27 -9.35 -15.28 12.02
CA ALA A 27 -9.64 -14.50 13.22
C ALA A 27 -10.62 -15.26 14.13
N LYS A 28 -10.35 -15.28 15.44
CA LYS A 28 -11.30 -15.85 16.42
C LYS A 28 -12.63 -15.08 16.38
N GLY A 29 -13.73 -15.78 16.65
CA GLY A 29 -15.09 -15.20 16.60
C GLY A 29 -15.32 -13.98 17.51
N ILE A 30 -14.49 -13.77 18.52
CA ILE A 30 -14.53 -12.60 19.40
C ILE A 30 -14.36 -11.29 18.63
N PHE A 31 -13.48 -11.25 17.62
CA PHE A 31 -13.26 -10.04 16.78
C PHE A 31 -14.47 -9.71 15.90
N LEU A 32 -15.34 -10.69 15.62
CA LEU A 32 -16.59 -10.48 14.89
C LEU A 32 -17.66 -9.83 15.77
N LYS A 33 -17.65 -10.09 17.09
CA LYS A 33 -18.59 -9.51 18.07
C LYS A 33 -18.26 -8.06 18.39
N ASP A 34 -16.98 -7.73 18.52
CA ASP A 34 -16.52 -6.40 18.95
C ASP A 34 -16.41 -5.38 17.81
N LYS A 35 -16.82 -5.73 16.57
CA LYS A 35 -16.68 -4.90 15.36
C LYS A 35 -15.22 -4.47 15.05
N PHE A 36 -14.25 -5.08 15.74
CA PHE A 36 -12.83 -4.79 15.59
C PHE A 36 -12.21 -5.81 14.64
N LYS A 37 -12.31 -5.57 13.34
CA LYS A 37 -11.78 -6.47 12.31
C LYS A 37 -10.27 -6.33 12.19
N PRO A 38 -9.53 -7.45 12.03
CA PRO A 38 -8.13 -7.40 11.67
C PRO A 38 -7.94 -6.69 10.32
N LEU A 39 -6.88 -5.91 10.23
CA LEU A 39 -6.48 -5.17 9.02
C LEU A 39 -5.08 -5.61 8.58
N VAL A 40 -4.77 -5.46 7.32
CA VAL A 40 -3.40 -5.57 6.84
C VAL A 40 -2.56 -4.49 7.51
N GLY A 41 -1.39 -4.85 8.02
CA GLY A 41 -0.53 -4.00 8.83
C GLY A 41 -0.71 -4.14 10.34
N ASP A 42 -1.73 -4.86 10.82
CA ASP A 42 -1.87 -5.13 12.26
C ASP A 42 -0.73 -6.01 12.77
N ASP A 43 -0.19 -5.63 13.92
CA ASP A 43 0.66 -6.49 14.73
C ASP A 43 -0.26 -7.37 15.59
N VAL A 44 -0.02 -8.69 15.57
CA VAL A 44 -0.94 -9.67 16.13
C VAL A 44 -0.19 -10.78 16.87
N ASP A 45 -0.89 -11.43 17.80
CA ASP A 45 -0.51 -12.73 18.29
C ASP A 45 -1.28 -13.82 17.57
N ILE A 46 -0.58 -14.89 17.21
CA ILE A 46 -1.16 -16.08 16.59
C ILE A 46 -0.89 -17.33 17.45
N THR A 47 -1.83 -18.29 17.37
CA THR A 47 -1.63 -19.64 17.84
C THR A 47 -1.61 -20.57 16.65
N VAL A 48 -0.52 -21.34 16.49
CA VAL A 48 -0.37 -22.35 15.44
C VAL A 48 -1.27 -23.53 15.76
N LEU A 49 -1.90 -24.11 14.74
CA LEU A 49 -2.77 -25.27 14.91
C LEU A 49 -1.96 -26.56 14.87
N ASP A 50 -2.14 -27.42 15.87
CA ASP A 50 -1.46 -28.70 15.96
C ASP A 50 -1.77 -29.58 14.73
N GLY A 51 -0.71 -30.16 14.14
CA GLY A 51 -0.80 -31.09 13.01
C GLY A 51 -1.07 -30.43 11.66
N LYS A 52 -1.00 -29.11 11.57
CA LYS A 52 -1.14 -28.36 10.31
C LYS A 52 0.06 -27.48 10.06
N GLU A 53 0.72 -27.67 8.92
CA GLU A 53 1.82 -26.80 8.51
C GLU A 53 1.28 -25.41 8.15
N LEU A 54 1.88 -24.37 8.77
CA LEU A 54 1.63 -22.96 8.48
C LEU A 54 0.15 -22.50 8.56
N GLU A 55 -0.68 -23.19 9.36
CA GLU A 55 -2.02 -22.73 9.70
C GLU A 55 -2.10 -22.25 11.15
N GLY A 56 -2.88 -21.18 11.39
CA GLY A 56 -3.02 -20.60 12.70
C GLY A 56 -4.33 -19.86 12.95
N SER A 57 -4.44 -19.31 14.14
CA SER A 57 -5.53 -18.42 14.52
C SER A 57 -4.97 -17.13 15.09
N VAL A 58 -5.50 -15.98 14.63
CA VAL A 58 -5.25 -14.68 15.26
C VAL A 58 -5.95 -14.68 16.61
N THR A 59 -5.18 -14.51 17.67
CA THR A 59 -5.68 -14.56 19.07
C THR A 59 -5.79 -13.19 19.70
N GLU A 60 -4.92 -12.26 19.30
CA GLU A 60 -4.89 -10.88 19.79
C GLU A 60 -4.48 -9.93 18.66
N ILE A 61 -5.03 -8.71 18.68
CA ILE A 61 -4.62 -7.61 17.81
C ILE A 61 -4.06 -6.53 18.71
N HIS A 62 -2.81 -6.15 18.49
CA HIS A 62 -2.15 -5.14 19.30
C HIS A 62 -2.70 -3.74 19.00
N LYS A 63 -2.41 -2.80 19.91
CA LYS A 63 -2.85 -1.41 19.77
C LYS A 63 -2.28 -0.80 18.48
N ARG A 64 -3.15 -0.33 17.61
CA ARG A 64 -2.78 0.37 16.40
C ARG A 64 -2.22 1.75 16.68
N LYS A 65 -1.18 2.16 15.96
CA LYS A 65 -0.72 3.56 15.94
C LYS A 65 -1.63 4.44 15.07
N ASN A 66 -2.14 3.88 13.98
CA ASN A 66 -3.14 4.49 13.10
C ASN A 66 -3.90 3.41 12.33
N SER A 67 -4.99 3.82 11.67
CA SER A 67 -5.70 2.95 10.72
C SER A 67 -6.43 3.78 9.69
N LEU A 68 -6.38 3.33 8.44
CA LEU A 68 -7.07 3.95 7.33
C LEU A 68 -8.32 3.14 6.95
N ILE A 69 -9.34 3.83 6.43
CA ILE A 69 -10.57 3.20 5.94
C ILE A 69 -10.42 2.78 4.48
N ARG A 70 -9.70 3.57 3.69
CA ARG A 70 -9.48 3.33 2.25
C ARG A 70 -8.08 3.76 1.84
N PRO A 71 -7.19 2.78 1.58
CA PRO A 71 -7.37 1.35 1.79
C PRO A 71 -7.54 0.99 3.28
N ALA A 72 -8.18 -0.16 3.57
CA ALA A 72 -8.35 -0.64 4.95
C ALA A 72 -7.03 -1.28 5.42
N VAL A 73 -6.17 -0.49 6.04
CA VAL A 73 -4.84 -0.86 6.53
C VAL A 73 -4.57 -0.22 7.89
N ALA A 74 -3.63 -0.77 8.64
CA ALA A 74 -3.21 -0.27 9.94
C ALA A 74 -1.68 -0.12 10.02
N ASN A 75 -1.22 0.63 11.01
CA ASN A 75 0.20 0.76 11.38
C ASN A 75 1.10 1.20 10.22
N VAL A 76 0.62 2.12 9.39
CA VAL A 76 1.42 2.70 8.30
C VAL A 76 2.28 3.86 8.81
N ASP A 77 3.48 4.02 8.22
CA ASP A 77 4.40 5.10 8.55
C ASP A 77 4.14 6.34 7.70
N GLN A 78 3.73 6.12 6.46
CA GLN A 78 3.45 7.19 5.50
C GLN A 78 2.54 6.72 4.37
N ALA A 79 2.08 7.66 3.55
CA ALA A 79 1.35 7.41 2.32
C ALA A 79 2.13 7.93 1.11
N LEU A 80 2.24 7.12 0.06
CA LEU A 80 2.67 7.55 -1.26
C LEU A 80 1.41 7.76 -2.11
N VAL A 81 1.04 9.01 -2.34
CA VAL A 81 -0.16 9.40 -3.08
C VAL A 81 0.19 9.64 -4.53
N ILE A 82 -0.18 8.72 -5.42
CA ILE A 82 0.22 8.72 -6.83
C ILE A 82 -0.89 9.26 -7.70
N PHE A 83 -0.54 10.27 -8.50
CA PHE A 83 -1.37 10.81 -9.59
C PHE A 83 -0.58 10.80 -10.89
N ALA A 84 -1.26 10.64 -12.02
CA ALA A 84 -0.62 10.74 -13.33
C ALA A 84 -0.71 12.18 -13.83
N MET A 85 0.31 12.63 -14.57
CA MET A 85 0.28 13.93 -15.25
C MET A 85 -0.71 13.95 -16.40
N ASP A 86 -0.88 12.79 -17.07
CA ASP A 86 -1.94 12.57 -18.07
C ASP A 86 -2.32 11.08 -18.13
N ASN A 87 -3.48 10.79 -18.76
CA ASN A 87 -4.01 9.44 -18.96
C ASN A 87 -4.04 8.54 -17.70
N PRO A 88 -4.86 8.88 -16.69
CA PRO A 88 -5.91 9.90 -16.68
C PRO A 88 -5.38 11.28 -16.28
N LYS A 89 -6.05 12.34 -16.75
CA LYS A 89 -5.77 13.71 -16.29
C LYS A 89 -5.94 13.80 -14.77
N PRO A 90 -5.07 14.53 -14.07
CA PRO A 90 -5.13 14.63 -12.63
C PRO A 90 -6.41 15.37 -12.19
N ASN A 91 -7.08 14.79 -11.20
CA ASN A 91 -8.17 15.46 -10.48
C ASN A 91 -7.59 16.00 -9.17
N PHE A 92 -7.22 17.28 -9.15
CA PHE A 92 -6.59 17.91 -7.99
C PHE A 92 -7.52 17.95 -6.77
N MET A 93 -8.83 18.12 -6.96
CA MET A 93 -9.78 18.02 -5.84
C MET A 93 -9.75 16.64 -5.19
N LEU A 94 -9.53 15.59 -5.97
CA LEU A 94 -9.39 14.24 -5.43
C LEU A 94 -8.04 14.07 -4.71
N LEU A 95 -6.95 14.64 -5.25
CA LEU A 95 -5.65 14.67 -4.60
C LEU A 95 -5.75 15.36 -3.24
N ASP A 96 -6.32 16.55 -3.19
CA ASP A 96 -6.48 17.31 -1.93
C ASP A 96 -7.30 16.53 -0.89
N ARG A 97 -8.32 15.80 -1.32
CA ARG A 97 -9.09 14.92 -0.42
C ARG A 97 -8.25 13.77 0.14
N PHE A 98 -7.35 13.19 -0.65
CA PHE A 98 -6.40 12.18 -0.14
C PHE A 98 -5.47 12.80 0.90
N LEU A 99 -4.92 13.99 0.63
CA LEU A 99 -4.02 14.68 1.54
C LEU A 99 -4.72 15.01 2.87
N ILE A 100 -5.90 15.61 2.83
CA ILE A 100 -6.70 15.91 4.02
C ILE A 100 -7.03 14.63 4.82
N MET A 101 -7.31 13.52 4.15
CA MET A 101 -7.56 12.25 4.83
C MET A 101 -6.30 11.75 5.54
N MET A 102 -5.11 11.88 4.93
CA MET A 102 -3.84 11.49 5.56
C MET A 102 -3.51 12.38 6.74
N GLU A 103 -3.67 13.69 6.61
CA GLU A 103 -3.50 14.65 7.71
C GLU A 103 -4.40 14.32 8.90
N ARG A 104 -5.68 14.04 8.65
CA ARG A 104 -6.65 13.67 9.68
C ARG A 104 -6.22 12.42 10.47
N GLU A 105 -5.63 11.45 9.80
CA GLU A 105 -5.19 10.20 10.44
C GLU A 105 -3.72 10.28 10.93
N ASN A 106 -3.10 11.47 10.89
CA ASN A 106 -1.69 11.71 11.23
C ASN A 106 -0.72 10.80 10.47
N VAL A 107 -0.98 10.58 9.19
CA VAL A 107 -0.13 9.81 8.28
C VAL A 107 0.57 10.78 7.34
N PRO A 108 1.89 10.96 7.44
CA PRO A 108 2.66 11.79 6.51
C PRO A 108 2.42 11.35 5.06
N ALA A 109 2.24 12.30 4.15
CA ALA A 109 1.99 12.02 2.74
C ALA A 109 3.14 12.52 1.87
N VAL A 110 3.56 11.68 0.93
CA VAL A 110 4.45 12.02 -0.18
C VAL A 110 3.64 11.99 -1.46
N ILE A 111 3.72 13.02 -2.27
CA ILE A 111 3.01 13.10 -3.54
C ILE A 111 3.94 12.62 -4.65
N CYS A 112 3.46 11.70 -5.48
CA CYS A 112 4.16 11.24 -6.67
C CYS A 112 3.33 11.56 -7.92
N PHE A 113 3.83 12.47 -8.75
CA PHE A 113 3.27 12.70 -10.08
C PHE A 113 3.99 11.79 -11.08
N ASN A 114 3.31 10.69 -11.41
CA ASN A 114 3.81 9.71 -12.39
C ASN A 114 3.44 10.10 -13.82
N LYS A 115 4.10 9.47 -14.80
CA LYS A 115 3.99 9.74 -16.23
C LYS A 115 4.41 11.18 -16.58
N LYS A 116 5.46 11.67 -15.91
CA LYS A 116 6.02 13.00 -16.19
C LYS A 116 6.43 13.20 -17.66
N ASP A 117 6.69 12.10 -18.36
CA ASP A 117 6.98 12.05 -19.79
C ASP A 117 5.82 12.53 -20.69
N LEU A 118 4.61 12.68 -20.14
CA LEU A 118 3.43 13.17 -20.84
C LEU A 118 3.11 14.65 -20.53
N ALA A 119 3.95 15.33 -19.76
CA ALA A 119 3.75 16.72 -19.34
C ALA A 119 4.85 17.64 -19.85
N THR A 120 4.58 18.93 -19.92
CA THR A 120 5.60 19.95 -20.17
C THR A 120 6.39 20.28 -18.91
N GLU A 121 7.61 20.82 -19.06
CA GLU A 121 8.40 21.25 -17.92
C GLU A 121 7.69 22.30 -17.07
N GLU A 122 6.97 23.22 -17.69
CA GLU A 122 6.19 24.25 -17.00
C GLU A 122 5.09 23.65 -16.12
N GLU A 123 4.37 22.61 -16.60
CA GLU A 123 3.35 21.90 -15.82
C GLU A 123 3.98 21.15 -14.64
N LEU A 124 5.13 20.51 -14.85
CA LEU A 124 5.85 19.81 -13.81
C LEU A 124 6.32 20.77 -12.71
N GLU A 125 6.95 21.87 -13.08
CA GLU A 125 7.44 22.89 -12.16
C GLU A 125 6.29 23.53 -11.36
N PHE A 126 5.20 23.88 -12.05
CA PHE A 126 4.02 24.47 -11.40
C PHE A 126 3.45 23.54 -10.31
N LEU A 127 3.27 22.27 -10.59
CA LEU A 127 2.75 21.32 -9.62
C LEU A 127 3.74 21.03 -8.50
N TYR A 128 5.00 20.92 -8.83
CA TYR A 128 6.06 20.71 -7.84
C TYR A 128 6.08 21.85 -6.82
N GLU A 129 6.15 23.10 -7.28
CA GLU A 129 6.20 24.26 -6.39
C GLU A 129 4.87 24.47 -5.64
N THR A 130 3.73 24.19 -6.26
CA THR A 130 2.42 24.29 -5.62
C THR A 130 2.33 23.42 -4.36
N TYR A 131 2.63 22.13 -4.48
CA TYR A 131 2.48 21.21 -3.35
C TYR A 131 3.66 21.28 -2.37
N ARG A 132 4.86 21.59 -2.84
CA ARG A 132 6.02 21.84 -2.00
C ARG A 132 5.81 23.05 -1.09
N SER A 133 5.22 24.12 -1.60
CA SER A 133 4.90 25.31 -0.79
C SER A 133 3.89 25.02 0.32
N CYS A 134 3.05 23.97 0.14
CA CYS A 134 2.14 23.46 1.17
C CYS A 134 2.81 22.53 2.19
N GLY A 135 4.13 22.28 2.05
CA GLY A 135 4.90 21.44 2.98
C GLY A 135 4.96 19.96 2.62
N TYR A 136 4.45 19.55 1.45
CA TYR A 136 4.54 18.16 1.01
C TYR A 136 5.85 17.87 0.29
N GLN A 137 6.38 16.67 0.48
CA GLN A 137 7.40 16.12 -0.40
C GLN A 137 6.75 15.72 -1.72
N VAL A 138 7.34 16.16 -2.85
CA VAL A 138 6.82 15.92 -4.21
C VAL A 138 7.89 15.22 -5.03
N ILE A 139 7.52 14.12 -5.70
CA ILE A 139 8.38 13.36 -6.60
C ILE A 139 7.74 13.34 -7.98
N MET A 140 8.55 13.63 -9.01
CA MET A 140 8.17 13.54 -10.41
C MET A 140 8.75 12.26 -11.02
N SER A 141 7.90 11.33 -11.43
CA SER A 141 8.35 10.01 -11.92
C SER A 141 7.79 9.64 -13.30
N SER A 142 8.48 8.76 -13.96
CA SER A 142 7.97 8.00 -15.12
C SER A 142 8.35 6.53 -14.94
N ALA A 143 7.39 5.70 -14.53
CA ALA A 143 7.60 4.27 -14.44
C ALA A 143 7.99 3.65 -15.79
N LEU A 144 7.51 4.23 -16.90
CA LEU A 144 7.83 3.76 -18.25
C LEU A 144 9.31 4.01 -18.61
N LYS A 145 9.88 5.13 -18.17
CA LYS A 145 11.28 5.51 -18.47
C LYS A 145 12.25 5.18 -17.34
N GLY A 146 11.78 4.66 -16.21
CA GLY A 146 12.59 4.39 -15.04
C GLY A 146 13.06 5.65 -14.30
N GLU A 147 12.45 6.81 -14.54
CA GLU A 147 12.85 8.08 -13.98
C GLU A 147 12.15 8.35 -12.64
N GLY A 148 12.88 8.90 -11.65
CA GLY A 148 12.38 9.21 -10.32
C GLY A 148 12.20 7.99 -9.41
N LEU A 149 12.59 6.78 -9.84
CA LEU A 149 12.45 5.56 -9.04
C LEU A 149 13.36 5.59 -7.80
N GLY A 150 14.61 6.01 -7.95
CA GLY A 150 15.54 6.10 -6.83
C GLY A 150 15.09 7.06 -5.73
N GLU A 151 14.42 8.18 -6.07
CA GLU A 151 13.82 9.08 -5.08
C GLU A 151 12.67 8.41 -4.34
N ILE A 152 11.86 7.59 -5.05
CA ILE A 152 10.79 6.82 -4.43
C ILE A 152 11.38 5.77 -3.49
N GLU A 153 12.40 5.03 -3.91
CA GLU A 153 13.08 4.01 -3.08
C GLU A 153 13.60 4.59 -1.78
N GLU A 154 14.31 5.72 -1.84
CA GLU A 154 14.82 6.41 -0.64
C GLU A 154 13.70 6.82 0.32
N VAL A 155 12.55 7.26 -0.19
CA VAL A 155 11.40 7.62 0.63
C VAL A 155 10.75 6.40 1.28
N LEU A 156 10.73 5.24 0.59
CA LEU A 156 10.12 4.01 1.06
C LEU A 156 10.99 3.26 2.09
N LYS A 157 12.29 3.45 2.05
CA LYS A 157 13.27 2.71 2.83
C LYS A 157 12.97 2.74 4.34
N GLY A 158 12.92 1.56 4.95
CA GLY A 158 12.63 1.37 6.37
C GLY A 158 11.22 1.77 6.82
N LYS A 159 10.25 1.94 5.91
CA LYS A 159 8.91 2.41 6.23
C LYS A 159 7.81 1.53 5.64
N THR A 160 6.78 1.30 6.43
CA THR A 160 5.52 0.74 5.92
C THR A 160 4.73 1.85 5.23
N THR A 161 4.73 1.84 3.89
CA THR A 161 4.10 2.88 3.07
C THR A 161 2.81 2.38 2.43
N VAL A 162 1.72 3.11 2.63
CA VAL A 162 0.49 2.87 1.88
C VAL A 162 0.53 3.58 0.53
N VAL A 163 0.28 2.84 -0.56
CA VAL A 163 0.17 3.41 -1.91
C VAL A 163 -1.29 3.74 -2.20
N ALA A 164 -1.58 5.00 -2.45
CA ALA A 164 -2.92 5.51 -2.73
C ALA A 164 -2.96 6.26 -4.07
N GLY A 165 -4.15 6.39 -4.65
CA GLY A 165 -4.36 7.13 -5.90
C GLY A 165 -5.40 6.47 -6.79
N PRO A 166 -5.91 7.19 -7.82
CA PRO A 166 -6.95 6.69 -8.72
C PRO A 166 -6.47 5.51 -9.58
N SER A 167 -7.41 4.87 -10.27
CA SER A 167 -7.08 3.81 -11.22
C SER A 167 -6.35 4.38 -12.45
N GLY A 168 -5.40 3.61 -13.00
CA GLY A 168 -4.68 3.98 -14.23
C GLY A 168 -3.52 4.95 -14.06
N VAL A 169 -3.22 5.42 -12.85
CA VAL A 169 -2.08 6.35 -12.61
C VAL A 169 -0.71 5.67 -12.61
N GLY A 170 -0.67 4.32 -12.71
CA GLY A 170 0.59 3.58 -12.78
C GLY A 170 1.09 3.03 -11.44
N LYS A 171 0.22 2.89 -10.41
CA LYS A 171 0.62 2.31 -9.10
C LYS A 171 1.30 0.96 -9.25
N SER A 172 0.65 0.03 -9.95
CA SER A 172 1.21 -1.32 -10.17
C SER A 172 2.52 -1.27 -10.97
N SER A 173 2.62 -0.40 -11.97
CA SER A 173 3.84 -0.25 -12.76
C SER A 173 5.01 0.24 -11.90
N LEU A 174 4.77 1.27 -11.07
CA LEU A 174 5.78 1.77 -10.12
C LEU A 174 6.17 0.68 -9.11
N THR A 175 5.18 0.00 -8.52
CA THR A 175 5.46 -1.08 -7.55
C THR A 175 6.30 -2.19 -8.19
N ASN A 176 5.98 -2.60 -9.43
CA ASN A 176 6.75 -3.62 -10.14
C ASN A 176 8.19 -3.17 -10.43
N SER A 177 8.37 -1.90 -10.85
CA SER A 177 9.71 -1.37 -11.10
C SER A 177 10.59 -1.30 -9.84
N LEU A 178 9.96 -1.16 -8.67
CA LEU A 178 10.65 -1.12 -7.38
C LEU A 178 10.92 -2.51 -6.79
N GLN A 179 10.37 -3.58 -7.38
CA GLN A 179 10.56 -4.95 -6.93
C GLN A 179 11.52 -5.69 -7.85
N GLU A 180 12.78 -5.80 -7.50
CA GLU A 180 13.78 -6.51 -8.33
C GLU A 180 13.60 -8.03 -8.38
N GLU A 181 12.90 -8.65 -7.41
CA GLU A 181 12.85 -10.11 -7.29
C GLU A 181 11.45 -10.71 -7.16
N VAL A 182 10.43 -9.91 -6.93
CA VAL A 182 9.06 -10.42 -6.92
C VAL A 182 8.47 -10.15 -8.29
N GLU A 183 8.56 -11.13 -9.19
CA GLU A 183 7.65 -11.20 -10.32
C GLU A 183 6.23 -11.10 -9.75
N MET A 184 5.72 -9.87 -9.65
CA MET A 184 4.28 -9.76 -9.52
C MET A 184 3.75 -10.51 -10.73
N GLU A 185 3.15 -11.69 -10.50
CA GLU A 185 2.38 -12.46 -11.48
C GLU A 185 1.25 -11.59 -12.05
N THR A 186 1.63 -10.49 -12.70
CA THR A 186 0.73 -9.61 -13.43
C THR A 186 0.11 -10.36 -14.61
N GLY A 187 0.72 -11.49 -15.01
CA GLY A 187 0.22 -12.36 -16.06
C GLY A 187 -0.88 -13.33 -15.62
N GLU A 188 -0.72 -14.07 -14.53
CA GLU A 188 -1.68 -15.09 -14.12
C GLU A 188 -2.79 -14.59 -13.22
N ILE A 189 -2.51 -13.67 -12.31
CA ILE A 189 -3.56 -13.03 -11.51
C ILE A 189 -4.48 -12.19 -12.39
N SER A 190 -3.94 -11.50 -13.40
CA SER A 190 -4.78 -10.78 -14.36
C SER A 190 -5.57 -11.68 -15.29
N ARG A 191 -5.10 -12.91 -15.60
CA ARG A 191 -5.86 -13.88 -16.40
C ARG A 191 -6.97 -14.56 -15.61
N LYS A 192 -6.78 -14.86 -14.32
CA LYS A 192 -7.84 -15.39 -13.44
C LYS A 192 -8.83 -14.31 -12.98
N LEU A 193 -8.41 -13.04 -12.89
CA LEU A 193 -9.26 -11.90 -12.54
C LEU A 193 -9.86 -11.16 -13.74
N LYS A 194 -9.71 -11.66 -14.97
CA LYS A 194 -10.33 -11.08 -16.19
C LYS A 194 -11.86 -11.07 -16.20
N ARG A 195 -12.52 -11.44 -15.10
CA ARG A 195 -13.96 -11.23 -14.87
C ARG A 195 -14.18 -10.17 -13.78
N GLY A 196 -13.81 -8.94 -14.04
CA GLY A 196 -14.12 -7.84 -13.13
C GLY A 196 -13.22 -6.65 -13.37
N LYS A 197 -13.56 -5.83 -14.36
CA LYS A 197 -13.19 -4.43 -14.35
C LYS A 197 -13.57 -3.90 -12.97
N HIS A 198 -12.60 -3.31 -12.25
CA HIS A 198 -12.68 -2.49 -11.06
C HIS A 198 -12.11 -3.07 -9.77
N THR A 199 -11.07 -2.37 -9.36
CA THR A 199 -10.55 -2.16 -8.01
C THR A 199 -9.97 -3.36 -7.29
N THR A 200 -8.67 -3.25 -7.02
CA THR A 200 -7.96 -4.05 -6.01
C THR A 200 -8.75 -3.98 -4.69
N ARG A 201 -9.55 -5.00 -4.42
CA ARG A 201 -10.37 -5.09 -3.20
C ARG A 201 -9.59 -5.60 -2.00
N HIS A 202 -8.31 -5.89 -2.17
CA HIS A 202 -7.46 -6.46 -1.14
C HIS A 202 -6.24 -5.58 -0.93
N ALA A 203 -5.93 -5.29 0.32
CA ALA A 203 -4.66 -4.71 0.71
C ALA A 203 -3.64 -5.84 0.91
N GLN A 204 -2.38 -5.57 0.58
CA GLN A 204 -1.26 -6.47 0.80
C GLN A 204 -0.01 -5.64 1.09
N ILE A 205 0.81 -6.08 2.04
CA ILE A 205 2.16 -5.56 2.22
C ILE A 205 3.07 -6.31 1.26
N ILE A 206 3.85 -5.55 0.51
CA ILE A 206 4.79 -6.07 -0.48
C ILE A 206 6.17 -5.52 -0.13
N PRO A 207 7.21 -6.36 0.05
CA PRO A 207 8.57 -5.88 0.23
C PRO A 207 9.06 -5.19 -1.06
N VAL A 208 9.76 -4.07 -0.91
CA VAL A 208 10.26 -3.26 -2.04
C VAL A 208 11.78 -3.32 -2.15
N ALA A 209 12.45 -3.71 -1.08
CA ALA A 209 13.89 -3.96 -1.05
C ALA A 209 14.18 -5.06 -0.02
N GLN A 210 15.26 -5.79 -0.24
CA GLN A 210 15.86 -6.62 0.83
C GLN A 210 16.83 -5.72 1.58
N ASP A 211 16.70 -5.67 2.92
CA ASP A 211 17.71 -5.10 3.82
C ASP A 211 18.93 -6.01 3.93
#